data_d7a094e11fdb486290dc69c7a22ddb15
#
_entry.id   d7a094e11fdb486290dc69c7a22ddb15
#
_cell.length_a   1.000
_cell.length_b   1.000
_cell.length_c   1.000
_cell.angle_alpha   90.00
_cell.angle_beta   90.00
_cell.angle_gamma   90.00
#
_symmetry.space_group_name_H-M   'P 1'
#
loop_
_entity.id
_entity.type
_entity.pdbx_description
1 polymer ?
#
loop_
_entity_poly.entity_id
_entity_poly.type
_entity_poly.pdbx_seq_one_letter_code
_entity_poly.pdbx_strand_id
1 'polypeptide(L)'
;MYYAQPSWYIRTTSIKDALLRENAATDWHPETIREGRYGDWLNNNIDWALSRNRFWGTPLPIWRCENKHEICVDSLAELGGLAGQELSNLDPHRPFVDDITFACAQCDSTMVRVPEVIDCWYDSGAMPFAQWGYPHKPGSVEQFKESYPADFICEAIDQTRGWFYTLMTIGTLVFDKSSYKTVLCLGHILDKDGRKMSKHVGNVLEPMALMDQHGADAVRWYMLAAGSPWAARRVGHDAINEVVRKTLLTYWNTVSFHALYANASKFDLSQRTKIADRPLMDRWIISELNLLIEEVDAALTDFDSQVAGRALARF
;
A
#
# COMPACT_ATOMS: atom_id res chain seq x y z
N MET A 1 31.75 9.58 -11.62
CA MET A 1 31.78 9.45 -13.10
C MET A 1 30.55 8.63 -13.49
N TYR A 2 29.73 9.10 -14.44
CA TYR A 2 28.58 8.38 -14.97
C TYR A 2 28.92 7.91 -16.39
N TYR A 3 28.49 6.69 -16.73
CA TYR A 3 28.55 6.19 -18.10
C TYR A 3 27.27 5.44 -18.43
N ALA A 4 26.85 5.52 -19.70
CA ALA A 4 25.63 4.88 -20.18
C ALA A 4 25.80 3.36 -20.20
N GLN A 5 24.79 2.65 -19.74
CA GLN A 5 24.67 1.19 -19.89
C GLN A 5 23.44 0.87 -20.72
N PRO A 6 23.49 -0.15 -21.57
CA PRO A 6 22.31 -0.68 -22.23
C PRO A 6 21.27 -1.12 -21.19
N SER A 7 20.00 -0.87 -21.47
CA SER A 7 18.90 -1.29 -20.61
C SER A 7 17.67 -1.57 -21.46
N TRP A 8 16.82 -2.46 -20.96
CA TRP A 8 15.46 -2.64 -21.47
C TRP A 8 14.57 -1.57 -20.90
N TYR A 9 13.64 -1.07 -21.69
CA TYR A 9 12.73 0.00 -21.30
C TYR A 9 11.28 -0.38 -21.59
N ILE A 10 10.39 0.01 -20.70
CA ILE A 10 8.96 0.11 -21.01
C ILE A 10 8.69 1.55 -21.46
N ARG A 11 8.08 1.71 -22.63
CA ARG A 11 7.74 3.03 -23.17
C ARG A 11 6.51 3.60 -22.46
N THR A 12 6.68 4.00 -21.19
CA THR A 12 5.60 4.57 -20.39
C THR A 12 5.12 5.92 -20.89
N THR A 13 5.94 6.63 -21.67
CA THR A 13 5.53 7.88 -22.34
C THR A 13 4.41 7.68 -23.33
N SER A 14 4.27 6.48 -23.93
CA SER A 14 3.19 6.17 -24.88
C SER A 14 1.79 6.09 -24.25
N ILE A 15 1.73 5.90 -22.93
CA ILE A 15 0.47 5.82 -22.17
C ILE A 15 0.28 7.01 -21.23
N LYS A 16 1.00 8.10 -21.44
CA LYS A 16 0.94 9.29 -20.57
C LYS A 16 -0.48 9.80 -20.36
N ASP A 17 -1.26 9.91 -21.45
CA ASP A 17 -2.63 10.41 -21.38
C ASP A 17 -3.55 9.47 -20.57
N ALA A 18 -3.34 8.15 -20.70
CA ALA A 18 -4.06 7.17 -19.90
C ALA A 18 -3.68 7.27 -18.40
N LEU A 19 -2.39 7.44 -18.07
CA LEU A 19 -1.95 7.66 -16.71
C LEU A 19 -2.55 8.92 -16.09
N LEU A 20 -2.61 10.02 -16.84
CA LEU A 20 -3.23 11.27 -16.39
C LEU A 20 -4.75 11.12 -16.19
N ARG A 21 -5.43 10.39 -17.06
CA ARG A 21 -6.85 10.03 -16.92
C ARG A 21 -7.10 9.23 -15.64
N GLU A 22 -6.32 8.18 -15.40
CA GLU A 22 -6.46 7.35 -14.19
C GLU A 22 -6.14 8.11 -12.92
N ASN A 23 -5.12 9.00 -12.94
CA ASN A 23 -4.83 9.88 -11.82
C ASN A 23 -5.99 10.86 -11.52
N ALA A 24 -6.60 11.43 -12.56
CA ALA A 24 -7.74 12.33 -12.39
C ALA A 24 -8.98 11.63 -11.79
N ALA A 25 -9.14 10.32 -12.07
CA ALA A 25 -10.22 9.49 -11.52
C ALA A 25 -9.91 8.94 -10.12
N THR A 26 -8.67 9.05 -9.65
CA THR A 26 -8.25 8.57 -8.32
C THR A 26 -8.60 9.59 -7.24
N ASP A 27 -9.15 9.09 -6.13
CA ASP A 27 -9.43 9.89 -4.94
C ASP A 27 -8.17 9.99 -4.07
N TRP A 28 -7.58 11.19 -3.99
CA TRP A 28 -6.35 11.45 -3.25
C TRP A 28 -6.60 12.18 -1.94
N HIS A 29 -6.09 11.61 -0.86
CA HIS A 29 -6.01 12.22 0.45
C HIS A 29 -4.54 12.51 0.85
N PRO A 30 -4.09 13.79 0.83
CA PRO A 30 -4.84 15.01 0.46
C PRO A 30 -4.94 15.18 -1.07
N GLU A 31 -6.01 15.79 -1.51
CA GLU A 31 -6.31 16.07 -2.93
C GLU A 31 -5.17 16.82 -3.66
N THR A 32 -4.44 17.66 -2.94
CA THR A 32 -3.32 18.44 -3.49
C THR A 32 -2.20 17.60 -4.11
N ILE A 33 -2.10 16.31 -3.76
CA ILE A 33 -1.11 15.41 -4.34
C ILE A 33 -1.45 15.05 -5.79
N ARG A 34 -2.76 14.96 -6.11
CA ARG A 34 -3.25 14.57 -7.44
C ARG A 34 -2.70 15.46 -8.54
N GLU A 35 -2.87 16.78 -8.40
CA GLU A 35 -2.43 17.77 -9.40
C GLU A 35 -0.96 18.18 -9.18
N GLY A 36 -0.52 18.26 -7.93
CA GLY A 36 0.82 18.67 -7.57
C GLY A 36 1.87 17.56 -7.76
N ARG A 37 2.44 17.09 -6.65
CA ARG A 37 3.60 16.19 -6.66
C ARG A 37 3.46 14.96 -7.56
N TYR A 38 2.29 14.33 -7.61
CA TYR A 38 2.07 13.14 -8.43
C TYR A 38 1.70 13.50 -9.87
N GLY A 39 0.78 14.46 -10.07
CA GLY A 39 0.41 14.96 -11.40
C GLY A 39 1.60 15.56 -12.15
N ASP A 40 2.45 16.35 -11.49
CA ASP A 40 3.70 16.86 -12.06
C ASP A 40 4.63 15.74 -12.50
N TRP A 41 4.74 14.65 -11.71
CA TRP A 41 5.52 13.49 -12.08
C TRP A 41 5.02 12.80 -13.34
N LEU A 42 3.71 12.59 -13.44
CA LEU A 42 3.10 11.98 -14.63
C LEU A 42 3.21 12.88 -15.87
N ASN A 43 3.06 14.20 -15.71
CA ASN A 43 3.23 15.16 -16.79
C ASN A 43 4.65 15.16 -17.37
N ASN A 44 5.65 14.92 -16.52
CA ASN A 44 7.06 14.85 -16.90
C ASN A 44 7.56 13.39 -16.99
N ASN A 45 6.64 12.43 -17.23
CA ASN A 45 6.96 11.01 -17.32
C ASN A 45 8.04 10.73 -18.37
N ILE A 46 8.96 9.85 -18.00
CA ILE A 46 10.01 9.32 -18.87
C ILE A 46 9.89 7.80 -18.96
N ASP A 47 10.38 7.21 -20.03
CA ASP A 47 10.34 5.77 -20.20
C ASP A 47 11.05 5.04 -19.05
N TRP A 48 10.44 3.97 -18.58
CA TRP A 48 10.92 3.24 -17.41
C TRP A 48 12.06 2.29 -17.79
N ALA A 49 13.26 2.57 -17.30
CA ALA A 49 14.39 1.65 -17.38
C ALA A 49 14.12 0.41 -16.52
N LEU A 50 13.68 -0.67 -17.16
CA LEU A 50 13.14 -1.86 -16.51
C LEU A 50 14.22 -2.82 -16.03
N SER A 51 15.27 -3.03 -16.81
CA SER A 51 16.25 -4.10 -16.52
C SER A 51 17.29 -3.72 -15.49
N ARG A 52 17.77 -4.74 -14.75
CA ARG A 52 18.86 -4.62 -13.78
C ARG A 52 19.92 -5.68 -14.05
N ASN A 53 21.19 -5.27 -13.96
CA ASN A 53 22.36 -6.17 -14.07
C ASN A 53 22.64 -6.77 -12.69
N ARG A 54 21.82 -7.74 -12.29
CA ARG A 54 21.95 -8.47 -11.01
C ARG A 54 21.77 -9.95 -11.24
N PHE A 55 22.30 -10.76 -10.34
CA PHE A 55 22.11 -12.21 -10.42
C PHE A 55 20.71 -12.60 -9.95
N TRP A 56 20.27 -12.07 -8.81
CA TRP A 56 18.97 -12.42 -8.21
C TRP A 56 17.89 -11.38 -8.53
N GLY A 57 16.73 -11.86 -8.87
CA GLY A 57 15.50 -11.11 -9.19
C GLY A 57 14.67 -11.88 -10.20
N THR A 58 13.51 -11.33 -10.58
CA THR A 58 12.65 -11.88 -11.64
C THR A 58 13.35 -11.78 -12.99
N PRO A 59 13.71 -12.90 -13.65
CA PRO A 59 14.40 -12.86 -14.94
C PRO A 59 13.55 -12.22 -16.03
N LEU A 60 14.16 -11.43 -16.90
CA LEU A 60 13.49 -10.95 -18.11
C LEU A 60 13.17 -12.16 -19.00
N PRO A 61 11.90 -12.36 -19.40
CA PRO A 61 11.49 -13.51 -20.20
C PRO A 61 11.77 -13.31 -21.70
N ILE A 62 12.99 -12.87 -22.03
CA ILE A 62 13.39 -12.55 -23.41
C ILE A 62 14.56 -13.46 -23.81
N TRP A 63 14.40 -14.15 -24.93
CA TRP A 63 15.45 -14.93 -25.58
C TRP A 63 15.92 -14.22 -26.83
N ARG A 64 17.22 -14.25 -27.06
CA ARG A 64 17.87 -13.59 -28.20
C ARG A 64 18.89 -14.54 -28.84
N CYS A 65 18.91 -14.60 -30.17
CA CYS A 65 19.94 -15.32 -30.93
C CYS A 65 21.13 -14.41 -31.29
N GLU A 66 22.21 -14.98 -31.82
CA GLU A 66 23.40 -14.24 -32.28
C GLU A 66 23.07 -13.21 -33.37
N ASN A 67 22.05 -13.48 -34.22
CA ASN A 67 21.56 -12.58 -35.27
C ASN A 67 20.58 -11.52 -34.73
N LYS A 68 20.46 -11.38 -33.39
CA LYS A 68 19.63 -10.38 -32.69
C LYS A 68 18.11 -10.52 -32.92
N HIS A 69 17.63 -11.69 -33.34
CA HIS A 69 16.20 -11.95 -33.30
C HIS A 69 15.81 -12.17 -31.83
N GLU A 70 14.68 -11.65 -31.46
CA GLU A 70 14.20 -11.65 -30.06
C GLU A 70 12.79 -12.23 -29.98
N ILE A 71 12.50 -12.92 -28.88
CA ILE A 71 11.18 -13.36 -28.50
C ILE A 71 10.98 -13.11 -27.01
N CYS A 72 9.82 -12.56 -26.65
CA CYS A 72 9.34 -12.50 -25.28
C CYS A 72 8.42 -13.70 -25.04
N VAL A 73 8.77 -14.54 -24.09
CA VAL A 73 8.02 -15.77 -23.76
C VAL A 73 7.02 -15.46 -22.65
N ASP A 74 5.78 -15.84 -22.83
CA ASP A 74 4.68 -15.46 -21.94
C ASP A 74 4.46 -16.43 -20.77
N SER A 75 4.90 -17.69 -20.91
CA SER A 75 4.65 -18.73 -19.92
C SER A 75 5.68 -19.87 -19.95
N LEU A 76 5.75 -20.65 -18.85
CA LEU A 76 6.55 -21.88 -18.81
C LEU A 76 6.04 -22.92 -19.82
N ALA A 77 4.74 -22.92 -20.12
CA ALA A 77 4.15 -23.81 -21.11
C ALA A 77 4.63 -23.47 -22.53
N GLU A 78 4.65 -22.18 -22.91
CA GLU A 78 5.21 -21.73 -24.17
C GLU A 78 6.70 -22.04 -24.25
N LEU A 79 7.46 -21.71 -23.18
CA LEU A 79 8.89 -22.01 -23.11
C LEU A 79 9.17 -23.50 -23.32
N GLY A 80 8.38 -24.36 -22.65
CA GLY A 80 8.48 -25.81 -22.80
C GLY A 80 8.19 -26.28 -24.23
N GLY A 81 7.17 -25.71 -24.87
CA GLY A 81 6.85 -25.95 -26.28
C GLY A 81 7.98 -25.58 -27.22
N LEU A 82 8.59 -24.39 -27.02
CA LEU A 82 9.73 -23.92 -27.82
C LEU A 82 10.99 -24.76 -27.61
N ALA A 83 11.25 -25.18 -26.38
CA ALA A 83 12.42 -25.98 -26.04
C ALA A 83 12.24 -27.50 -26.25
N GLY A 84 11.02 -27.96 -26.50
CA GLY A 84 10.70 -29.38 -26.59
C GLY A 84 10.86 -30.13 -25.26
N GLN A 85 10.60 -29.48 -24.12
CA GLN A 85 10.80 -30.00 -22.77
C GLN A 85 9.58 -29.75 -21.88
N GLU A 86 9.36 -30.62 -20.90
CA GLU A 86 8.36 -30.39 -19.85
C GLU A 86 8.93 -29.49 -18.76
N LEU A 87 8.41 -28.26 -18.65
CA LEU A 87 8.93 -27.21 -17.77
C LEU A 87 7.94 -26.73 -16.68
N SER A 88 6.84 -27.45 -16.47
CA SER A 88 5.82 -27.06 -15.47
C SER A 88 6.35 -26.89 -14.03
N ASN A 89 7.43 -27.60 -13.71
CA ASN A 89 8.09 -27.57 -12.40
C ASN A 89 9.41 -26.80 -12.41
N LEU A 90 9.73 -26.08 -13.48
CA LEU A 90 10.96 -25.28 -13.54
C LEU A 90 10.87 -24.12 -12.52
N ASP A 91 11.93 -23.96 -11.76
CA ASP A 91 12.16 -22.71 -11.02
C ASP A 91 12.52 -21.61 -12.05
N PRO A 92 11.68 -20.56 -12.23
CA PRO A 92 11.92 -19.54 -13.24
C PRO A 92 13.09 -18.61 -12.90
N HIS A 93 13.73 -18.76 -11.75
CA HIS A 93 14.86 -17.94 -11.35
C HIS A 93 16.17 -18.39 -12.00
N ARG A 94 17.16 -17.50 -11.96
CA ARG A 94 18.54 -17.88 -12.30
C ARG A 94 19.16 -18.80 -11.26
N PRO A 95 20.00 -19.78 -11.62
CA PRO A 95 20.48 -20.03 -12.99
C PRO A 95 19.57 -20.92 -13.86
N PHE A 96 18.53 -21.51 -13.29
CA PHE A 96 17.77 -22.62 -13.89
C PHE A 96 17.13 -22.25 -15.23
N VAL A 97 16.50 -21.05 -15.31
CA VAL A 97 15.88 -20.58 -16.55
C VAL A 97 16.90 -20.20 -17.63
N ASP A 98 18.15 -19.88 -17.24
CA ASP A 98 19.22 -19.51 -18.17
C ASP A 98 19.73 -20.71 -18.98
N ASP A 99 19.54 -21.95 -18.48
CA ASP A 99 19.93 -23.18 -19.14
C ASP A 99 18.93 -23.59 -20.25
N ILE A 100 17.77 -22.97 -20.33
CA ILE A 100 16.75 -23.29 -21.33
C ILE A 100 17.05 -22.54 -22.64
N THR A 101 17.34 -23.32 -23.67
CA THR A 101 17.65 -22.82 -25.02
C THR A 101 16.80 -23.52 -26.06
N PHE A 102 16.60 -22.90 -27.21
CA PHE A 102 15.85 -23.47 -28.34
C PHE A 102 16.30 -22.85 -29.68
N ALA A 103 15.87 -23.39 -30.80
CA ALA A 103 16.21 -22.89 -32.12
C ALA A 103 15.43 -21.61 -32.47
N CYS A 104 16.09 -20.64 -33.08
CA CYS A 104 15.46 -19.42 -33.58
C CYS A 104 14.61 -19.76 -34.81
N ALA A 105 13.35 -19.39 -34.78
CA ALA A 105 12.41 -19.61 -35.92
C ALA A 105 12.78 -18.85 -37.21
N GLN A 106 13.69 -17.88 -37.14
CA GLN A 106 14.07 -17.03 -38.29
C GLN A 106 15.42 -17.41 -38.92
N CYS A 107 16.32 -18.07 -38.15
CA CYS A 107 17.68 -18.34 -38.64
C CYS A 107 18.31 -19.61 -38.07
N ASP A 108 17.55 -20.44 -37.39
CA ASP A 108 17.96 -21.70 -36.74
C ASP A 108 19.13 -21.58 -35.70
N SER A 109 19.67 -20.38 -35.48
CA SER A 109 20.68 -20.13 -34.43
C SER A 109 20.06 -20.36 -33.05
N THR A 110 20.90 -20.67 -32.06
CA THR A 110 20.45 -20.89 -30.69
C THR A 110 19.91 -19.60 -30.04
N MET A 111 18.70 -19.67 -29.52
CA MET A 111 18.11 -18.65 -28.66
C MET A 111 18.54 -18.86 -27.21
N VAL A 112 19.11 -17.81 -26.61
CA VAL A 112 19.60 -17.79 -25.21
C VAL A 112 18.91 -16.66 -24.48
N ARG A 113 18.54 -16.87 -23.23
CA ARG A 113 17.90 -15.83 -22.42
C ARG A 113 18.87 -14.64 -22.19
N VAL A 114 18.36 -13.40 -22.26
CA VAL A 114 19.14 -12.21 -21.92
C VAL A 114 19.46 -12.23 -20.41
N PRO A 115 20.69 -11.81 -19.98
CA PRO A 115 21.15 -12.05 -18.60
C PRO A 115 20.48 -11.16 -17.55
N GLU A 116 19.78 -10.13 -17.97
CA GLU A 116 19.19 -9.14 -17.07
C GLU A 116 17.98 -9.72 -16.30
N VAL A 117 17.70 -9.09 -15.14
CA VAL A 117 16.49 -9.29 -14.34
C VAL A 117 15.63 -8.04 -14.37
N ILE A 118 14.36 -8.17 -14.04
CA ILE A 118 13.39 -7.08 -13.97
C ILE A 118 13.64 -6.24 -12.71
N ASP A 119 13.32 -4.96 -12.77
CA ASP A 119 13.27 -4.08 -11.61
C ASP A 119 12.25 -4.59 -10.58
N CYS A 120 12.64 -4.72 -9.30
CA CYS A 120 11.75 -5.15 -8.23
C CYS A 120 10.51 -4.26 -8.06
N TRP A 121 10.54 -3.04 -8.57
CA TRP A 121 9.36 -2.17 -8.62
C TRP A 121 8.30 -2.66 -9.60
N TYR A 122 8.68 -3.44 -10.61
CA TYR A 122 7.74 -4.15 -11.47
C TYR A 122 7.02 -5.25 -10.69
N ASP A 123 7.75 -6.05 -9.95
CA ASP A 123 7.17 -7.12 -9.12
C ASP A 123 6.14 -6.56 -8.14
N SER A 124 6.51 -5.48 -7.43
CA SER A 124 5.61 -4.82 -6.46
C SER A 124 4.41 -4.16 -7.14
N GLY A 125 4.58 -3.61 -8.33
CA GLY A 125 3.49 -3.00 -9.11
C GLY A 125 2.56 -4.02 -9.78
N ALA A 126 3.04 -5.25 -10.00
CA ALA A 126 2.26 -6.38 -10.51
C ALA A 126 1.47 -7.11 -9.41
N MET A 127 1.73 -6.82 -8.14
CA MET A 127 1.11 -7.50 -6.99
C MET A 127 -0.41 -7.66 -7.07
N PRO A 128 -1.21 -6.65 -7.52
CA PRO A 128 -2.67 -6.78 -7.55
C PRO A 128 -3.22 -7.96 -8.33
N PHE A 129 -2.47 -8.48 -9.30
CA PHE A 129 -2.85 -9.65 -10.08
C PHE A 129 -1.92 -10.85 -9.86
N ALA A 130 -0.63 -10.60 -9.66
CA ALA A 130 0.36 -11.66 -9.46
C ALA A 130 0.11 -12.49 -8.19
N GLN A 131 -0.39 -11.88 -7.12
CA GLN A 131 -0.73 -12.59 -5.86
C GLN A 131 -1.74 -13.71 -6.05
N TRP A 132 -2.62 -13.60 -7.03
CA TRP A 132 -3.63 -14.62 -7.35
C TRP A 132 -3.11 -15.67 -8.33
N GLY A 133 -1.96 -15.42 -8.95
CA GLY A 133 -1.45 -16.21 -10.06
C GLY A 133 -2.26 -15.99 -11.36
N TYR A 134 -2.83 -14.78 -11.50
CA TYR A 134 -3.60 -14.38 -12.70
C TYR A 134 -2.70 -14.32 -13.94
N PRO A 135 -3.19 -14.78 -15.11
CA PRO A 135 -4.49 -15.45 -15.34
C PRO A 135 -4.40 -16.99 -15.25
N HIS A 136 -3.25 -17.54 -14.88
CA HIS A 136 -2.90 -18.95 -15.11
C HIS A 136 -3.41 -19.92 -14.04
N LYS A 137 -3.55 -19.49 -12.77
CA LYS A 137 -4.07 -20.35 -11.71
C LYS A 137 -5.60 -20.53 -11.81
N PRO A 138 -6.13 -21.72 -11.59
CA PRO A 138 -7.58 -21.93 -11.50
C PRO A 138 -8.23 -21.02 -10.46
N GLY A 139 -9.33 -20.32 -10.85
CA GLY A 139 -10.05 -19.39 -9.98
C GLY A 139 -9.41 -18.01 -9.82
N SER A 140 -8.21 -17.78 -10.37
CA SER A 140 -7.50 -16.51 -10.24
C SER A 140 -8.17 -15.35 -10.97
N VAL A 141 -8.87 -15.65 -12.08
CA VAL A 141 -9.57 -14.63 -12.87
C VAL A 141 -10.77 -14.06 -12.10
N GLU A 142 -11.52 -14.93 -11.42
CA GLU A 142 -12.64 -14.56 -10.57
C GLU A 142 -12.16 -13.73 -9.37
N GLN A 143 -11.14 -14.20 -8.65
CA GLN A 143 -10.55 -13.48 -7.53
C GLN A 143 -10.03 -12.10 -7.93
N PHE A 144 -9.37 -12.01 -9.08
CA PHE A 144 -8.91 -10.72 -9.60
C PHE A 144 -10.06 -9.77 -9.88
N LYS A 145 -11.12 -10.23 -10.55
CA LYS A 145 -12.30 -9.40 -10.87
C LYS A 145 -13.02 -8.88 -9.63
N GLU A 146 -13.03 -9.65 -8.54
CA GLU A 146 -13.65 -9.25 -7.28
C GLU A 146 -12.79 -8.24 -6.49
N SER A 147 -11.46 -8.27 -6.67
CA SER A 147 -10.51 -7.52 -5.84
C SER A 147 -9.86 -6.34 -6.57
N TYR A 148 -10.05 -6.20 -7.88
CA TYR A 148 -9.38 -5.19 -8.69
C TYR A 148 -10.36 -4.15 -9.26
N PRO A 149 -10.07 -2.86 -9.15
CA PRO A 149 -8.98 -2.25 -8.42
C PRO A 149 -9.20 -2.28 -6.90
N ALA A 150 -8.12 -2.19 -6.11
CA ALA A 150 -8.20 -2.06 -4.67
C ALA A 150 -9.03 -0.82 -4.27
N ASP A 151 -9.80 -0.92 -3.16
CA ASP A 151 -10.63 0.20 -2.71
C ASP A 151 -9.75 1.35 -2.21
N PHE A 152 -8.65 1.06 -1.47
CA PHE A 152 -7.67 2.08 -1.10
C PHE A 152 -6.27 1.48 -0.93
N ILE A 153 -5.26 2.37 -1.01
CA ILE A 153 -3.87 2.11 -0.61
C ILE A 153 -3.39 3.22 0.31
N CYS A 154 -2.46 2.90 1.21
CA CYS A 154 -1.99 3.84 2.22
C CYS A 154 -0.48 3.68 2.43
N GLU A 155 0.29 4.69 2.03
CA GLU A 155 1.73 4.77 2.20
C GLU A 155 2.21 6.22 2.31
N ALA A 156 3.51 6.44 2.61
CA ALA A 156 4.05 7.77 2.73
C ALA A 156 4.30 8.46 1.37
N ILE A 157 4.44 9.76 1.40
CA ILE A 157 4.51 10.67 0.23
C ILE A 157 5.67 10.35 -0.73
N ASP A 158 6.73 9.69 -0.28
CA ASP A 158 7.83 9.24 -1.14
C ASP A 158 7.36 8.19 -2.17
N GLN A 159 6.29 7.45 -1.88
CA GLN A 159 5.71 6.45 -2.78
C GLN A 159 4.99 7.05 -4.00
N THR A 160 4.81 8.35 -4.06
CA THR A 160 4.41 9.04 -5.30
C THR A 160 5.41 8.85 -6.44
N ARG A 161 6.68 8.51 -6.12
CA ARG A 161 7.75 8.16 -7.06
C ARG A 161 8.30 6.75 -6.81
N GLY A 162 7.43 5.86 -6.35
CA GLY A 162 7.70 4.48 -6.04
C GLY A 162 6.47 3.64 -6.29
N TRP A 163 5.92 3.04 -5.25
CA TRP A 163 4.85 2.05 -5.37
C TRP A 163 3.54 2.59 -5.95
N PHE A 164 3.12 3.82 -5.59
CA PHE A 164 1.91 4.41 -6.20
C PHE A 164 2.05 4.52 -7.73
N TYR A 165 3.24 4.95 -8.20
CA TYR A 165 3.50 5.08 -9.63
C TYR A 165 3.54 3.72 -10.32
N THR A 166 4.22 2.73 -9.76
CA THR A 166 4.37 1.42 -10.41
C THR A 166 3.07 0.64 -10.44
N LEU A 167 2.24 0.71 -9.38
CA LEU A 167 0.88 0.14 -9.37
C LEU A 167 0.00 0.74 -10.47
N MET A 168 -0.05 2.08 -10.56
CA MET A 168 -0.86 2.75 -11.58
C MET A 168 -0.34 2.47 -12.98
N THR A 169 0.98 2.52 -13.17
CA THR A 169 1.61 2.31 -14.49
C THR A 169 1.35 0.90 -15.00
N ILE A 170 1.56 -0.12 -14.19
CA ILE A 170 1.36 -1.52 -14.60
C ILE A 170 -0.13 -1.80 -14.79
N GLY A 171 -0.99 -1.33 -13.87
CA GLY A 171 -2.44 -1.46 -14.03
C GLY A 171 -2.95 -0.82 -15.32
N THR A 172 -2.49 0.39 -15.64
CA THR A 172 -2.86 1.09 -16.88
C THR A 172 -2.32 0.40 -18.14
N LEU A 173 -1.08 -0.12 -18.09
CA LEU A 173 -0.48 -0.85 -19.21
C LEU A 173 -1.22 -2.16 -19.54
N VAL A 174 -1.62 -2.91 -18.51
CA VAL A 174 -2.16 -4.27 -18.68
C VAL A 174 -3.69 -4.26 -18.78
N PHE A 175 -4.38 -3.38 -18.04
CA PHE A 175 -5.84 -3.39 -17.90
C PHE A 175 -6.51 -2.07 -18.32
N ASP A 176 -5.75 -1.08 -18.81
CA ASP A 176 -6.22 0.29 -19.10
C ASP A 176 -6.93 0.95 -17.90
N LYS A 177 -6.50 0.59 -16.68
CA LYS A 177 -7.13 1.03 -15.44
C LYS A 177 -6.14 1.07 -14.29
N SER A 178 -6.28 2.08 -13.40
CA SER A 178 -5.51 2.14 -12.15
C SER A 178 -5.75 0.89 -11.28
N SER A 179 -4.72 0.45 -10.56
CA SER A 179 -4.79 -0.67 -9.62
C SER A 179 -5.50 -0.30 -8.30
N TYR A 180 -5.85 0.97 -8.09
CA TYR A 180 -6.48 1.47 -6.86
C TYR A 180 -7.44 2.63 -7.17
N LYS A 181 -8.44 2.82 -6.26
CA LYS A 181 -9.45 3.88 -6.33
C LYS A 181 -9.06 5.09 -5.48
N THR A 182 -8.62 4.84 -4.23
CA THR A 182 -8.31 5.86 -3.22
C THR A 182 -6.88 5.72 -2.72
N VAL A 183 -6.21 6.85 -2.50
CA VAL A 183 -4.84 6.90 -1.97
C VAL A 183 -4.79 7.76 -0.72
N LEU A 184 -4.42 7.14 0.41
CA LEU A 184 -4.07 7.84 1.63
C LEU A 184 -2.56 8.10 1.62
N CYS A 185 -2.17 9.33 1.26
CA CYS A 185 -0.78 9.72 1.13
C CYS A 185 -0.28 10.34 2.43
N LEU A 186 0.41 9.57 3.24
CA LEU A 186 0.83 9.96 4.58
C LEU A 186 2.05 10.87 4.57
N GLY A 187 2.11 11.76 5.58
CA GLY A 187 3.31 12.55 5.88
C GLY A 187 4.43 11.68 6.50
N HIS A 188 5.64 12.22 6.51
CA HIS A 188 6.78 11.56 7.14
C HIS A 188 6.68 11.51 8.66
N ILE A 189 7.19 10.43 9.25
CA ILE A 189 7.41 10.34 10.69
C ILE A 189 8.79 10.93 11.01
N LEU A 190 8.82 11.86 11.96
CA LEU A 190 10.00 12.58 12.42
C LEU A 190 10.30 12.24 13.87
N ASP A 191 11.52 12.46 14.31
CA ASP A 191 11.87 12.35 15.74
C ASP A 191 11.18 13.46 16.57
N LYS A 192 11.34 13.42 17.88
CA LYS A 192 10.76 14.42 18.81
C LYS A 192 11.15 15.85 18.48
N ASP A 193 12.33 16.06 17.90
CA ASP A 193 12.87 17.37 17.53
C ASP A 193 12.46 17.82 16.11
N GLY A 194 11.70 16.98 15.39
CA GLY A 194 11.23 17.26 14.02
C GLY A 194 12.27 16.95 12.95
N ARG A 195 13.29 16.13 13.24
CA ARG A 195 14.31 15.70 12.27
C ARG A 195 13.93 14.37 11.66
N LYS A 196 14.32 14.16 10.41
CA LYS A 196 14.17 12.86 9.73
C LYS A 196 14.94 11.79 10.51
N MET A 197 14.28 10.69 10.80
CA MET A 197 14.91 9.53 11.44
C MET A 197 15.88 8.85 10.47
N SER A 198 17.07 8.53 10.95
CA SER A 198 18.03 7.71 10.21
C SER A 198 18.92 6.91 11.14
N LYS A 199 19.34 5.72 10.70
CA LYS A 199 20.27 4.86 11.45
C LYS A 199 21.62 5.55 11.71
N HIS A 200 22.08 6.38 10.78
CA HIS A 200 23.34 7.12 10.92
C HIS A 200 23.28 8.20 12.01
N VAL A 201 22.13 8.83 12.19
CA VAL A 201 21.92 9.85 13.24
C VAL A 201 21.61 9.19 14.61
N GLY A 202 21.20 7.93 14.62
CA GLY A 202 20.86 7.20 15.84
C GLY A 202 19.57 7.68 16.52
N ASN A 203 18.71 8.37 15.78
CA ASN A 203 17.43 8.92 16.27
C ASN A 203 16.21 8.09 15.84
N VAL A 204 16.43 6.84 15.42
CA VAL A 204 15.35 5.92 15.06
C VAL A 204 14.68 5.41 16.31
N LEU A 205 13.35 5.51 16.36
CA LEU A 205 12.52 4.90 17.41
C LEU A 205 12.05 3.53 16.91
N GLU A 206 12.43 2.50 17.65
CA GLU A 206 12.00 1.13 17.32
C GLU A 206 10.52 0.93 17.72
N PRO A 207 9.63 0.62 16.76
CA PRO A 207 8.18 0.54 17.02
C PRO A 207 7.83 -0.48 18.10
N MET A 208 8.50 -1.64 18.12
CA MET A 208 8.23 -2.67 19.12
C MET A 208 8.57 -2.19 20.53
N ALA A 209 9.71 -1.52 20.72
CA ALA A 209 10.07 -0.96 22.02
C ALA A 209 9.08 0.10 22.52
N LEU A 210 8.53 0.92 21.60
CA LEU A 210 7.46 1.86 21.94
C LEU A 210 6.17 1.14 22.36
N MET A 211 5.80 0.06 21.66
CA MET A 211 4.61 -0.73 21.97
C MET A 211 4.78 -1.48 23.29
N ASP A 212 5.94 -2.03 23.58
CA ASP A 212 6.24 -2.71 24.84
C ASP A 212 6.16 -1.75 26.03
N GLN A 213 6.58 -0.49 25.87
CA GLN A 213 6.59 0.50 26.92
C GLN A 213 5.22 1.15 27.14
N HIS A 214 4.48 1.48 26.09
CA HIS A 214 3.26 2.31 26.16
C HIS A 214 1.98 1.54 25.84
N GLY A 215 2.10 0.33 25.34
CA GLY A 215 0.99 -0.44 24.77
C GLY A 215 0.76 -0.14 23.30
N ALA A 216 0.41 -1.18 22.54
CA ALA A 216 0.18 -1.06 21.10
C ALA A 216 -0.97 -0.08 20.77
N ASP A 217 -2.03 -0.07 21.57
CA ASP A 217 -3.18 0.81 21.34
C ASP A 217 -2.83 2.30 21.54
N ALA A 218 -1.92 2.63 22.43
CA ALA A 218 -1.43 3.99 22.60
C ALA A 218 -0.68 4.48 21.37
N VAL A 219 0.20 3.64 20.81
CA VAL A 219 0.93 3.94 19.57
C VAL A 219 -0.03 4.06 18.40
N ARG A 220 -0.96 3.12 18.23
CA ARG A 220 -1.97 3.14 17.16
C ARG A 220 -2.85 4.38 17.24
N TRP A 221 -3.36 4.71 18.44
CA TRP A 221 -4.16 5.92 18.64
C TRP A 221 -3.38 7.18 18.29
N TYR A 222 -2.13 7.28 18.75
CA TYR A 222 -1.27 8.41 18.39
C TYR A 222 -1.10 8.55 16.87
N MET A 223 -0.83 7.44 16.19
CA MET A 223 -0.63 7.44 14.73
C MET A 223 -1.89 7.79 13.94
N LEU A 224 -3.08 7.50 14.45
CA LEU A 224 -4.33 7.78 13.76
C LEU A 224 -4.94 9.14 14.11
N ALA A 225 -4.87 9.56 15.40
CA ALA A 225 -5.68 10.66 15.91
C ALA A 225 -4.90 11.92 16.32
N ALA A 226 -3.57 11.84 16.55
CA ALA A 226 -2.83 12.96 17.14
C ALA A 226 -2.56 14.14 16.19
N GLY A 227 -2.78 14.00 14.90
CA GLY A 227 -2.60 15.06 13.91
C GLY A 227 -3.07 14.67 12.52
N SER A 228 -3.03 15.61 11.57
CA SER A 228 -3.39 15.32 10.17
C SER A 228 -2.51 14.19 9.62
N PRO A 229 -3.10 13.15 9.01
CA PRO A 229 -2.35 12.04 8.42
C PRO A 229 -1.34 12.48 7.35
N TRP A 230 -1.66 13.54 6.62
CA TRP A 230 -0.85 14.08 5.52
C TRP A 230 0.31 14.96 5.96
N ALA A 231 0.28 15.45 7.21
CA ALA A 231 1.34 16.28 7.74
C ALA A 231 2.47 15.44 8.32
N ALA A 232 3.70 15.94 8.21
CA ALA A 232 4.83 15.33 8.91
C ALA A 232 4.61 15.33 10.41
N ARG A 233 4.82 14.18 11.05
CA ARG A 233 4.48 13.96 12.47
C ARG A 233 5.71 13.67 13.31
N ARG A 234 5.82 14.38 14.44
CA ARG A 234 6.87 14.12 15.43
C ARG A 234 6.41 12.99 16.35
N VAL A 235 7.24 11.98 16.54
CA VAL A 235 6.95 10.86 17.47
C VAL A 235 7.98 10.84 18.58
N GLY A 236 7.50 10.58 19.80
CA GLY A 236 8.33 10.47 21.00
C GLY A 236 7.52 9.95 22.18
N HIS A 237 8.23 9.50 23.22
CA HIS A 237 7.62 8.91 24.41
C HIS A 237 6.62 9.83 25.11
N ASP A 238 6.93 11.13 25.22
CA ASP A 238 6.07 12.10 25.90
C ASP A 238 4.73 12.29 25.18
N ALA A 239 4.77 12.35 23.83
CA ALA A 239 3.57 12.51 23.02
C ALA A 239 2.64 11.29 23.11
N ILE A 240 3.20 10.07 23.17
CA ILE A 240 2.41 8.85 23.35
C ILE A 240 1.87 8.77 24.79
N ASN A 241 2.67 9.11 25.79
CA ASN A 241 2.21 9.17 27.18
C ASN A 241 1.04 10.15 27.37
N GLU A 242 1.01 11.24 26.63
CA GLU A 242 -0.10 12.19 26.66
C GLU A 242 -1.41 11.54 26.20
N VAL A 243 -1.37 10.76 25.11
CA VAL A 243 -2.52 9.98 24.63
C VAL A 243 -3.00 8.98 25.67
N VAL A 244 -2.07 8.22 26.28
CA VAL A 244 -2.42 7.28 27.34
C VAL A 244 -3.18 7.99 28.46
N ARG A 245 -2.62 9.09 28.96
CA ARG A 245 -3.16 9.81 30.11
C ARG A 245 -4.49 10.50 29.82
N LYS A 246 -4.63 11.17 28.68
CA LYS A 246 -5.80 12.00 28.36
C LYS A 246 -6.97 11.22 27.77
N THR A 247 -6.71 10.14 27.07
CA THR A 247 -7.73 9.40 26.33
C THR A 247 -7.92 8.00 26.87
N LEU A 248 -6.89 7.14 26.77
CA LEU A 248 -7.05 5.72 27.05
C LEU A 248 -7.32 5.42 28.52
N LEU A 249 -6.62 6.09 29.45
CA LEU A 249 -6.87 5.91 30.90
C LEU A 249 -8.24 6.46 31.30
N THR A 250 -8.69 7.57 30.72
CA THR A 250 -10.01 8.12 31.00
C THR A 250 -11.09 7.12 30.56
N TYR A 251 -10.99 6.60 29.34
CA TYR A 251 -11.90 5.56 28.86
C TYR A 251 -11.87 4.31 29.74
N TRP A 252 -10.67 3.79 30.03
CA TRP A 252 -10.49 2.63 30.90
C TRP A 252 -11.13 2.81 32.29
N ASN A 253 -10.86 3.95 32.91
CA ASN A 253 -11.39 4.26 34.23
C ASN A 253 -12.93 4.39 34.23
N THR A 254 -13.50 4.97 33.17
CA THR A 254 -14.97 5.06 33.00
C THR A 254 -15.60 3.69 32.92
N VAL A 255 -15.04 2.78 32.09
CA VAL A 255 -15.53 1.40 31.97
C VAL A 255 -15.36 0.63 33.29
N SER A 256 -14.20 0.78 33.95
CA SER A 256 -13.90 0.12 35.23
C SER A 256 -14.84 0.59 36.32
N PHE A 257 -15.12 1.89 36.39
CA PHE A 257 -16.10 2.48 37.33
C PHE A 257 -17.50 1.91 37.08
N HIS A 258 -17.94 1.91 35.83
CA HIS A 258 -19.25 1.32 35.48
C HIS A 258 -19.32 -0.15 35.90
N ALA A 259 -18.32 -0.96 35.53
CA ALA A 259 -18.30 -2.38 35.86
C ALA A 259 -18.32 -2.63 37.40
N LEU A 260 -17.56 -1.85 38.16
CA LEU A 260 -17.53 -1.95 39.62
C LEU A 260 -18.93 -1.75 40.23
N TYR A 261 -19.60 -0.66 39.87
CA TYR A 261 -20.90 -0.33 40.43
C TYR A 261 -22.04 -1.20 39.88
N ALA A 262 -21.99 -1.57 38.61
CA ALA A 262 -22.97 -2.51 38.05
C ALA A 262 -22.92 -3.88 38.74
N ASN A 263 -21.71 -4.39 39.03
CA ASN A 263 -21.52 -5.62 39.76
C ASN A 263 -21.97 -5.50 41.22
N ALA A 264 -21.62 -4.41 41.92
CA ALA A 264 -22.02 -4.18 43.32
C ALA A 264 -23.54 -4.06 43.49
N SER A 265 -24.23 -3.40 42.56
CA SER A 265 -25.69 -3.24 42.53
C SER A 265 -26.42 -4.43 41.97
N LYS A 266 -25.73 -5.44 41.42
CA LYS A 266 -26.32 -6.57 40.68
C LYS A 266 -27.22 -6.09 39.56
N PHE A 267 -26.79 -5.06 38.81
CA PHE A 267 -27.53 -4.43 37.74
C PHE A 267 -27.94 -5.45 36.68
N ASP A 268 -29.24 -5.50 36.37
CA ASP A 268 -29.79 -6.39 35.36
C ASP A 268 -29.88 -5.67 34.01
N LEU A 269 -29.05 -6.07 33.08
CA LEU A 269 -29.01 -5.52 31.71
C LEU A 269 -30.27 -5.78 30.89
N SER A 270 -31.12 -6.72 31.31
CA SER A 270 -32.42 -6.99 30.66
C SER A 270 -33.48 -5.92 30.91
N GLN A 271 -33.33 -5.17 32.01
CA GLN A 271 -34.25 -4.09 32.39
C GLN A 271 -33.85 -2.79 31.63
N ARG A 272 -34.51 -2.58 30.51
CA ARG A 272 -34.31 -1.40 29.68
C ARG A 272 -35.43 -0.38 29.88
N THR A 273 -35.11 0.77 30.44
CA THR A 273 -35.98 1.94 30.47
C THR A 273 -36.03 2.58 29.08
N LYS A 274 -37.22 2.93 28.59
CA LYS A 274 -37.35 3.68 27.33
C LYS A 274 -36.68 5.02 27.44
N ILE A 275 -36.08 5.51 26.36
CA ILE A 275 -35.29 6.76 26.34
C ILE A 275 -36.16 7.94 26.83
N ALA A 276 -37.43 8.01 26.44
CA ALA A 276 -38.37 9.07 26.85
C ALA A 276 -38.60 9.14 28.37
N ASP A 277 -38.48 8.00 29.04
CA ASP A 277 -38.79 7.86 30.48
C ASP A 277 -37.49 8.02 31.35
N ARG A 278 -36.35 8.27 30.73
CA ARG A 278 -35.08 8.45 31.43
C ARG A 278 -34.91 9.89 31.97
N PRO A 279 -34.10 10.08 33.02
CA PRO A 279 -33.72 11.41 33.48
C PRO A 279 -33.11 12.28 32.35
N LEU A 280 -33.20 13.61 32.54
CA LEU A 280 -32.75 14.57 31.55
C LEU A 280 -31.30 14.35 31.12
N MET A 281 -30.38 14.10 32.10
CA MET A 281 -28.96 13.88 31.84
C MET A 281 -28.72 12.60 31.02
N ASP A 282 -29.48 11.53 31.28
CA ASP A 282 -29.37 10.29 30.51
C ASP A 282 -29.81 10.50 29.06
N ARG A 283 -30.90 11.26 28.88
CA ARG A 283 -31.35 11.62 27.51
C ARG A 283 -30.38 12.49 26.77
N TRP A 284 -29.79 13.45 27.50
CA TRP A 284 -28.77 14.33 26.92
C TRP A 284 -27.54 13.52 26.46
N ILE A 285 -26.95 12.68 27.30
CA ILE A 285 -25.75 11.93 26.91
C ILE A 285 -26.02 10.94 25.76
N ILE A 286 -27.24 10.37 25.69
CA ILE A 286 -27.63 9.51 24.57
C ILE A 286 -27.74 10.34 23.29
N SER A 287 -28.26 11.57 23.36
CA SER A 287 -28.29 12.47 22.20
C SER A 287 -26.88 12.82 21.72
N GLU A 288 -25.97 13.19 22.63
CA GLU A 288 -24.56 13.47 22.33
C GLU A 288 -23.86 12.24 21.71
N LEU A 289 -24.17 11.04 22.22
CA LEU A 289 -23.62 9.79 21.66
C LEU A 289 -24.07 9.58 20.21
N ASN A 290 -25.32 9.84 19.88
CA ASN A 290 -25.79 9.70 18.50
C ASN A 290 -25.15 10.72 17.56
N LEU A 291 -24.96 11.97 17.99
CA LEU A 291 -24.24 12.99 17.23
C LEU A 291 -22.77 12.59 17.04
N LEU A 292 -22.13 12.03 18.08
CA LEU A 292 -20.78 11.52 17.99
C LEU A 292 -20.66 10.38 16.94
N ILE A 293 -21.62 9.45 16.95
CA ILE A 293 -21.63 8.33 15.99
C ILE A 293 -21.70 8.87 14.57
N GLU A 294 -22.60 9.83 14.32
CA GLU A 294 -22.72 10.47 12.99
C GLU A 294 -21.43 11.19 12.56
N GLU A 295 -20.82 11.97 13.45
CA GLU A 295 -19.56 12.69 13.20
C GLU A 295 -18.40 11.73 12.89
N VAL A 296 -18.28 10.66 13.69
CA VAL A 296 -17.21 9.66 13.53
C VAL A 296 -17.40 8.84 12.26
N ASP A 297 -18.63 8.41 11.98
CA ASP A 297 -18.94 7.63 10.78
C ASP A 297 -18.64 8.42 9.50
N ALA A 298 -19.06 9.69 9.44
CA ALA A 298 -18.78 10.58 8.33
C ALA A 298 -17.27 10.80 8.15
N ALA A 299 -16.53 11.09 9.24
CA ALA A 299 -15.10 11.32 9.18
C ALA A 299 -14.32 10.08 8.74
N LEU A 300 -14.69 8.89 9.22
CA LEU A 300 -14.03 7.64 8.82
C LEU A 300 -14.38 7.24 7.39
N THR A 301 -15.59 7.55 6.92
CA THR A 301 -15.98 7.36 5.52
C THR A 301 -15.11 8.18 4.58
N ASP A 302 -14.73 9.40 5.00
CA ASP A 302 -13.81 10.30 4.28
C ASP A 302 -12.33 10.07 4.66
N PHE A 303 -11.98 8.95 5.29
CA PHE A 303 -10.63 8.61 5.75
C PHE A 303 -9.97 9.63 6.70
N ASP A 304 -10.72 10.58 7.29
CA ASP A 304 -10.21 11.55 8.26
C ASP A 304 -10.20 10.97 9.68
N SER A 305 -9.20 10.15 9.96
CA SER A 305 -9.00 9.54 11.26
C SER A 305 -8.71 10.56 12.37
N GLN A 306 -8.19 11.75 12.03
CA GLN A 306 -7.93 12.80 13.01
C GLN A 306 -9.22 13.42 13.54
N VAL A 307 -10.16 13.75 12.66
CA VAL A 307 -11.47 14.30 13.05
C VAL A 307 -12.21 13.27 13.91
N ALA A 308 -12.28 12.01 13.45
CA ALA A 308 -12.89 10.92 14.21
C ALA A 308 -12.28 10.74 15.61
N GLY A 309 -10.95 10.68 15.69
CA GLY A 309 -10.25 10.49 16.96
C GLY A 309 -10.41 11.67 17.93
N ARG A 310 -10.46 12.91 17.42
CA ARG A 310 -10.74 14.11 18.24
C ARG A 310 -12.17 14.13 18.76
N ALA A 311 -13.14 13.74 17.92
CA ALA A 311 -14.53 13.63 18.34
C ALA A 311 -14.70 12.61 19.48
N LEU A 312 -14.10 11.42 19.32
CA LEU A 312 -14.09 10.39 20.36
C LEU A 312 -13.42 10.84 21.66
N ALA A 313 -12.28 11.54 21.56
CA ALA A 313 -11.55 12.03 22.75
C ALA A 313 -12.26 13.18 23.47
N ARG A 314 -13.11 13.95 22.77
CA ARG A 314 -13.93 15.04 23.34
C ARG A 314 -15.13 14.50 24.11
N PHE A 315 -15.76 13.47 23.63
CA PHE A 315 -16.90 12.78 24.28
C PHE A 315 -16.47 12.04 25.52
#